data_6d4263fff0ce90f5832836ca45eda5d0
#
_entry.id   6d4263fff0ce90f5832836ca45eda5d0
#
_cell.length_a   1.000
_cell.length_b   1.000
_cell.length_c   1.000
_cell.angle_alpha   90.00
_cell.angle_beta   90.00
_cell.angle_gamma   90.00
#
_symmetry.space_group_name_H-M   'P 1'
#
loop_
_entity.id
_entity.type
_entity.pdbx_description
1 polymer ?
#
loop_
_entity_poly.entity_id
_entity_poly.type
_entity_poly.pdbx_seq_one_letter_code
_entity_poly.pdbx_strand_id
1 'polypeptide(L)'
;MKVKEESEKVGLKPNIQKTKIMASGPITLWQIDGETMETVTDFIFLSSQITAERDCRHEIKRRLLLARKGMTILDSKLKSRNIPLPTKVCLVKAMVFPVAMYGYESWTIKKAELWRIDAFELQCWRRLLRVARSAVLWPPDVKN
;
A
#
# COMPACT_ATOMS: atom_id res chain seq x y z
N MET A 1 27.53 -17.32 5.03
CA MET A 1 26.63 -16.18 4.68
C MET A 1 26.52 -15.28 5.90
N LYS A 2 27.01 -14.05 5.82
CA LYS A 2 27.18 -13.13 6.97
C LYS A 2 25.92 -12.99 7.85
N VAL A 3 24.72 -12.94 7.25
CA VAL A 3 23.46 -12.78 8.01
C VAL A 3 23.20 -13.95 8.97
N LYS A 4 23.53 -15.19 8.56
CA LYS A 4 23.38 -16.35 9.43
C LYS A 4 24.35 -16.32 10.60
N GLU A 5 25.61 -16.04 10.33
CA GLU A 5 26.66 -15.96 11.36
C GLU A 5 26.35 -14.88 12.40
N GLU A 6 25.88 -13.71 11.97
CA GLU A 6 25.51 -12.63 12.87
C GLU A 6 24.22 -12.92 13.66
N SER A 7 23.24 -13.62 13.05
CA SER A 7 22.02 -14.01 13.77
C SER A 7 22.28 -15.09 14.81
N GLU A 8 23.17 -16.05 14.54
CA GLU A 8 23.54 -17.09 15.49
C GLU A 8 24.26 -16.54 16.72
N LYS A 9 25.05 -15.46 16.59
CA LYS A 9 25.69 -14.78 17.71
C LYS A 9 24.69 -14.25 18.76
N VAL A 10 23.49 -13.90 18.32
CA VAL A 10 22.38 -13.40 19.19
C VAL A 10 21.33 -14.48 19.48
N GLY A 11 21.64 -15.75 19.19
CA GLY A 11 20.75 -16.88 19.48
C GLY A 11 19.55 -17.03 18.53
N LEU A 12 19.55 -16.34 17.39
CA LEU A 12 18.48 -16.42 16.39
C LEU A 12 18.87 -17.38 15.26
N LYS A 13 17.97 -18.30 14.91
CA LYS A 13 18.14 -19.18 13.73
C LYS A 13 17.22 -18.77 12.60
N PRO A 14 17.72 -18.58 11.38
CA PRO A 14 16.88 -18.32 10.23
C PRO A 14 15.92 -19.49 9.97
N ASN A 15 14.64 -19.19 9.75
CA ASN A 15 13.69 -20.21 9.34
C ASN A 15 13.74 -20.37 7.82
N ILE A 16 14.36 -21.45 7.34
CA ILE A 16 14.60 -21.71 5.92
C ILE A 16 13.29 -21.79 5.14
N GLN A 17 12.26 -22.44 5.67
CA GLN A 17 10.96 -22.57 5.00
C GLN A 17 10.25 -21.22 4.80
N LYS A 18 10.47 -20.26 5.70
CA LYS A 18 9.91 -18.90 5.61
C LYS A 18 10.83 -17.90 4.90
N THR A 19 12.08 -18.28 4.65
CA THR A 19 13.04 -17.45 3.96
C THR A 19 12.87 -17.64 2.45
N LYS A 20 12.72 -16.54 1.73
CA LYS A 20 12.54 -16.54 0.27
C LYS A 20 13.56 -15.64 -0.37
N ILE A 21 13.92 -15.94 -1.60
CA ILE A 21 14.86 -15.14 -2.38
C ILE A 21 14.12 -14.44 -3.50
N MET A 22 14.37 -13.15 -3.61
CA MET A 22 13.86 -12.33 -4.69
C MET A 22 15.02 -11.57 -5.33
N ALA A 23 15.14 -11.65 -6.65
CA ALA A 23 16.13 -10.90 -7.39
C ALA A 23 15.56 -10.34 -8.69
N SER A 24 16.16 -9.26 -9.17
CA SER A 24 15.80 -8.57 -10.40
C SER A 24 16.48 -9.14 -11.66
N GLY A 25 17.04 -10.36 -11.59
CA GLY A 25 17.73 -11.03 -12.70
C GLY A 25 17.60 -12.54 -12.62
N PRO A 26 18.10 -13.27 -13.62
CA PRO A 26 18.08 -14.73 -13.61
C PRO A 26 18.87 -15.26 -12.41
N ILE A 27 18.21 -16.00 -11.54
CA ILE A 27 18.83 -16.66 -10.40
C ILE A 27 19.05 -18.12 -10.78
N THR A 28 20.30 -18.54 -10.75
CA THR A 28 20.66 -19.93 -10.61
C THR A 28 20.60 -20.30 -9.14
N LEU A 29 20.08 -21.46 -8.83
CA LEU A 29 19.90 -22.08 -7.51
C LEU A 29 20.67 -21.44 -6.34
N TRP A 30 19.95 -20.98 -5.33
CA TRP A 30 20.52 -20.55 -4.05
C TRP A 30 20.24 -21.60 -2.98
N GLN A 31 21.28 -21.99 -2.25
CA GLN A 31 21.20 -22.95 -1.16
C GLN A 31 21.71 -22.30 0.14
N ILE A 32 21.01 -22.58 1.22
CA ILE A 32 21.46 -22.27 2.58
C ILE A 32 21.49 -23.60 3.33
N ASP A 33 22.67 -23.99 3.86
CA ASP A 33 22.88 -25.25 4.58
C ASP A 33 22.50 -26.52 3.78
N GLY A 34 22.66 -26.49 2.45
CA GLY A 34 22.30 -27.60 1.57
C GLY A 34 20.82 -27.67 1.20
N GLU A 35 19.97 -26.80 1.78
CA GLU A 35 18.57 -26.68 1.39
C GLU A 35 18.38 -25.63 0.30
N THR A 36 17.62 -25.99 -0.74
CA THR A 36 17.30 -25.08 -1.85
C THR A 36 16.26 -24.07 -1.42
N MET A 37 16.56 -22.79 -1.65
CA MET A 37 15.65 -21.68 -1.31
C MET A 37 14.62 -21.46 -2.41
N GLU A 38 13.37 -21.16 -2.00
CA GLU A 38 12.32 -20.80 -2.93
C GLU A 38 12.56 -19.39 -3.50
N THR A 39 12.55 -19.30 -4.83
CA THR A 39 12.64 -18.02 -5.54
C THR A 39 11.26 -17.50 -5.83
N VAL A 40 11.01 -16.25 -5.49
CA VAL A 40 9.70 -15.59 -5.67
C VAL A 40 9.86 -14.29 -6.45
N THR A 41 8.83 -13.95 -7.22
CA THR A 41 8.75 -12.68 -7.97
C THR A 41 8.15 -11.56 -7.15
N ASP A 42 7.35 -11.91 -6.16
CA ASP A 42 6.72 -10.98 -5.23
C ASP A 42 6.66 -11.58 -3.82
N PHE A 43 6.66 -10.73 -2.83
CA PHE A 43 6.64 -11.12 -1.43
C PHE A 43 5.87 -10.08 -0.60
N ILE A 44 5.08 -10.58 0.36
CA ILE A 44 4.38 -9.68 1.29
C ILE A 44 5.23 -9.55 2.55
N PHE A 45 5.81 -8.37 2.73
CA PHE A 45 6.60 -8.01 3.91
C PHE A 45 5.88 -6.93 4.72
N LEU A 46 5.63 -7.20 6.02
CA LEU A 46 4.89 -6.30 6.90
C LEU A 46 3.60 -5.75 6.26
N SER A 47 2.83 -6.64 5.64
CA SER A 47 1.61 -6.30 4.89
C SER A 47 1.80 -5.43 3.65
N SER A 48 3.02 -5.17 3.19
CA SER A 48 3.32 -4.48 1.94
C SER A 48 3.82 -5.45 0.88
N GLN A 49 3.29 -5.37 -0.33
CA GLN A 49 3.72 -6.21 -1.44
C GLN A 49 4.96 -5.61 -2.09
N ILE A 50 6.04 -6.38 -2.08
CA ILE A 50 7.32 -6.03 -2.71
C ILE A 50 7.48 -6.92 -3.94
N THR A 51 7.87 -6.34 -5.08
CA THR A 51 8.12 -7.05 -6.33
C THR A 51 9.58 -6.94 -6.74
N ALA A 52 10.10 -7.96 -7.42
CA ALA A 52 11.48 -7.99 -7.92
C ALA A 52 11.77 -6.83 -8.88
N GLU A 53 10.79 -6.38 -9.64
CA GLU A 53 10.90 -5.27 -10.60
C GLU A 53 10.82 -3.89 -9.95
N ARG A 54 10.67 -3.81 -8.62
CA ARG A 54 10.46 -2.55 -7.87
C ARG A 54 9.25 -1.76 -8.38
N ASP A 55 8.25 -2.42 -8.96
CA ASP A 55 7.01 -1.78 -9.42
C ASP A 55 5.99 -1.77 -8.28
N CYS A 56 5.75 -0.61 -7.71
CA CYS A 56 4.79 -0.41 -6.62
C CYS A 56 3.33 -0.32 -7.11
N ARG A 57 3.06 -0.41 -8.41
CA ARG A 57 1.74 -0.25 -9.03
C ARG A 57 0.69 -1.22 -8.45
N HIS A 58 1.07 -2.47 -8.26
CA HIS A 58 0.19 -3.49 -7.69
C HIS A 58 -0.14 -3.20 -6.22
N GLU A 59 0.87 -2.82 -5.44
CA GLU A 59 0.66 -2.45 -4.04
C GLU A 59 -0.21 -1.20 -3.90
N ILE A 60 0.03 -0.16 -4.67
CA ILE A 60 -0.80 1.05 -4.67
C ILE A 60 -2.26 0.71 -4.99
N LYS A 61 -2.52 -0.07 -6.04
CA LYS A 61 -3.88 -0.52 -6.38
C LYS A 61 -4.53 -1.29 -5.23
N ARG A 62 -3.79 -2.21 -4.61
CA ARG A 62 -4.26 -3.02 -3.48
C ARG A 62 -4.61 -2.14 -2.29
N ARG A 63 -3.76 -1.19 -1.92
CA ARG A 63 -3.99 -0.25 -0.81
C ARG A 63 -5.20 0.64 -1.06
N LEU A 64 -5.32 1.21 -2.25
CA LEU A 64 -6.49 2.02 -2.61
C LEU A 64 -7.79 1.21 -2.57
N LEU A 65 -7.74 -0.08 -2.94
CA LEU A 65 -8.90 -0.97 -2.84
C LEU A 65 -9.29 -1.21 -1.38
N LEU A 66 -8.32 -1.47 -0.49
CA LEU A 66 -8.56 -1.64 0.94
C LEU A 66 -9.13 -0.36 1.57
N ALA A 67 -8.58 0.79 1.21
CA ALA A 67 -9.06 2.08 1.68
C ALA A 67 -10.50 2.39 1.19
N ARG A 68 -10.86 2.00 -0.04
CA ARG A 68 -12.25 2.08 -0.54
C ARG A 68 -13.20 1.19 0.26
N LYS A 69 -12.78 -0.01 0.64
CA LYS A 69 -13.55 -0.88 1.55
C LYS A 69 -13.74 -0.21 2.91
N GLY A 70 -12.69 0.41 3.46
CA GLY A 70 -12.78 1.21 4.69
C GLY A 70 -13.79 2.35 4.58
N MET A 71 -13.79 3.11 3.48
CA MET A 71 -14.80 4.14 3.21
C MET A 71 -16.22 3.57 3.16
N THR A 72 -16.39 2.35 2.65
CA THR A 72 -17.70 1.70 2.59
C THR A 72 -18.19 1.28 3.98
N ILE A 73 -17.30 0.79 4.84
CA ILE A 73 -17.61 0.46 6.24
C ILE A 73 -18.03 1.70 7.01
N LEU A 74 -17.36 2.83 6.77
CA LEU A 74 -17.69 4.12 7.42
C LEU A 74 -18.93 4.82 6.84
N ASP A 75 -19.51 4.33 5.74
CA ASP A 75 -20.55 5.03 4.99
C ASP A 75 -21.77 5.39 5.85
N SER A 76 -22.20 4.49 6.73
CA SER A 76 -23.32 4.74 7.66
C SER A 76 -23.03 5.92 8.60
N LYS A 77 -21.79 6.02 9.10
CA LYS A 77 -21.37 7.12 9.98
C LYS A 77 -21.21 8.43 9.21
N LEU A 78 -20.63 8.36 8.00
CA LEU A 78 -20.45 9.54 7.15
C LEU A 78 -21.78 10.12 6.64
N LYS A 79 -22.81 9.27 6.48
CA LYS A 79 -24.18 9.70 6.11
C LYS A 79 -24.98 10.23 7.28
N SER A 80 -24.63 9.93 8.52
CA SER A 80 -25.36 10.39 9.71
C SER A 80 -25.39 11.92 9.76
N ARG A 81 -26.56 12.48 10.07
CA ARG A 81 -26.76 13.92 10.31
C ARG A 81 -26.27 14.36 11.69
N ASN A 82 -26.22 13.42 12.64
CA ASN A 82 -25.85 13.70 14.03
C ASN A 82 -24.33 13.88 14.22
N ILE A 83 -23.52 13.52 13.22
CA ILE A 83 -22.07 13.66 13.28
C ILE A 83 -21.67 14.92 12.51
N PRO A 84 -21.02 15.90 13.16
CA PRO A 84 -20.59 17.13 12.50
C PRO A 84 -19.49 16.87 11.45
N LEU A 85 -19.42 17.73 10.46
CA LEU A 85 -18.47 17.62 9.34
C LEU A 85 -17.00 17.51 9.79
N PRO A 86 -16.51 18.31 10.76
CA PRO A 86 -15.12 18.17 11.23
C PRO A 86 -14.80 16.77 11.78
N THR A 87 -15.73 16.16 12.51
CA THR A 87 -15.56 14.78 13.01
C THR A 87 -15.51 13.76 11.88
N LYS A 88 -16.34 13.93 10.84
CA LYS A 88 -16.30 13.07 9.65
C LYS A 88 -14.96 13.18 8.91
N VAL A 89 -14.43 14.40 8.75
CA VAL A 89 -13.11 14.65 8.18
C VAL A 89 -12.03 13.95 9.00
N CYS A 90 -12.09 14.07 10.33
CA CYS A 90 -11.15 13.39 11.23
C CYS A 90 -11.19 11.86 11.07
N LEU A 91 -12.40 11.26 10.99
CA LEU A 91 -12.55 9.82 10.77
C LEU A 91 -11.92 9.35 9.46
N VAL A 92 -12.14 10.06 8.37
CA VAL A 92 -11.52 9.72 7.07
C VAL A 92 -10.01 9.84 7.13
N LYS A 93 -9.49 10.93 7.71
CA LYS A 93 -8.04 11.15 7.87
C LYS A 93 -7.38 10.11 8.78
N ALA A 94 -8.05 9.68 9.84
CA ALA A 94 -7.47 8.76 10.82
C ALA A 94 -7.60 7.28 10.42
N MET A 95 -8.64 6.91 9.67
CA MET A 95 -8.97 5.50 9.40
C MET A 95 -8.77 5.09 7.93
N VAL A 96 -8.94 5.99 6.98
CA VAL A 96 -8.91 5.66 5.55
C VAL A 96 -7.56 5.97 4.93
N PHE A 97 -7.04 7.16 5.14
CA PHE A 97 -5.76 7.58 4.54
C PHE A 97 -4.56 6.78 5.03
N PRO A 98 -4.43 6.41 6.32
CA PRO A 98 -3.32 5.56 6.75
C PRO A 98 -3.33 4.18 6.09
N VAL A 99 -4.50 3.62 5.77
CA VAL A 99 -4.61 2.37 5.01
C VAL A 99 -4.16 2.57 3.57
N ALA A 100 -4.57 3.67 2.92
CA ALA A 100 -4.21 3.99 1.55
C ALA A 100 -2.71 4.23 1.38
N MET A 101 -2.10 4.93 2.33
CA MET A 101 -0.70 5.40 2.27
C MET A 101 0.28 4.53 3.06
N TYR A 102 -0.15 3.37 3.56
CA TYR A 102 0.74 2.48 4.31
C TYR A 102 1.91 1.99 3.45
N GLY A 103 3.13 2.21 3.92
CA GLY A 103 4.36 1.81 3.21
C GLY A 103 4.75 2.72 2.05
N TYR A 104 4.12 3.91 1.92
CA TYR A 104 4.37 4.84 0.81
C TYR A 104 5.83 5.30 0.73
N GLU A 105 6.56 5.29 1.83
CA GLU A 105 7.98 5.63 1.92
C GLU A 105 8.86 4.72 1.07
N SER A 106 8.41 3.50 0.79
CA SER A 106 9.11 2.53 -0.05
C SER A 106 8.68 2.57 -1.52
N TRP A 107 7.68 3.38 -1.88
CA TRP A 107 7.15 3.40 -3.23
C TRP A 107 7.95 4.28 -4.17
N THR A 108 8.29 3.74 -5.34
CA THR A 108 8.77 4.51 -6.48
C THR A 108 7.56 4.96 -7.30
N ILE A 109 6.98 6.12 -6.94
CA ILE A 109 5.72 6.59 -7.51
C ILE A 109 5.96 7.23 -8.88
N LYS A 110 5.28 6.69 -9.91
CA LYS A 110 5.22 7.29 -11.25
C LYS A 110 4.02 8.25 -11.34
N LYS A 111 4.03 9.15 -12.29
CA LYS A 111 2.97 10.16 -12.50
C LYS A 111 1.55 9.55 -12.58
N ALA A 112 1.43 8.38 -13.23
CA ALA A 112 0.15 7.68 -13.35
C ALA A 112 -0.40 7.16 -12.01
N GLU A 113 0.48 6.73 -11.10
CA GLU A 113 0.11 6.29 -9.76
C GLU A 113 -0.28 7.47 -8.88
N LEU A 114 0.42 8.60 -9.01
CA LEU A 114 0.07 9.84 -8.32
C LEU A 114 -1.38 10.25 -8.65
N TRP A 115 -1.73 10.28 -9.93
CA TRP A 115 -3.09 10.59 -10.35
C TRP A 115 -4.15 9.64 -9.80
N ARG A 116 -3.81 8.36 -9.60
CA ARG A 116 -4.72 7.39 -8.96
C ARG A 116 -4.95 7.71 -7.48
N ILE A 117 -3.90 8.13 -6.79
CA ILE A 117 -3.97 8.52 -5.39
C ILE A 117 -4.82 9.79 -5.26
N ASP A 118 -4.57 10.80 -6.09
CA ASP A 118 -5.32 12.05 -6.12
C ASP A 118 -6.81 11.82 -6.45
N ALA A 119 -7.07 10.96 -7.43
CA ALA A 119 -8.45 10.59 -7.79
C ALA A 119 -9.17 9.86 -6.65
N PHE A 120 -8.46 9.02 -5.90
CA PHE A 120 -9.02 8.37 -4.71
C PHE A 120 -9.32 9.37 -3.60
N GLU A 121 -8.39 10.29 -3.32
CA GLU A 121 -8.59 11.34 -2.32
C GLU A 121 -9.81 12.20 -2.68
N LEU A 122 -9.89 12.66 -3.93
CA LEU A 122 -11.04 13.42 -4.41
C LEU A 122 -12.36 12.63 -4.29
N GLN A 123 -12.33 11.32 -4.55
CA GLN A 123 -13.50 10.46 -4.36
C GLN A 123 -13.94 10.41 -2.89
N CYS A 124 -12.99 10.33 -1.94
CA CYS A 124 -13.28 10.35 -0.51
C CYS A 124 -13.96 11.64 -0.10
N TRP A 125 -13.42 12.80 -0.52
CA TRP A 125 -13.99 14.11 -0.22
C TRP A 125 -15.37 14.33 -0.84
N ARG A 126 -15.57 13.94 -2.10
CA ARG A 126 -16.89 14.00 -2.75
C ARG A 126 -17.93 13.17 -2.02
N ARG A 127 -17.56 11.95 -1.59
CA ARG A 127 -18.48 11.08 -0.83
C ARG A 127 -18.85 11.70 0.53
N LEU A 128 -17.87 12.28 1.22
CA LEU A 128 -18.05 12.94 2.50
C LEU A 128 -18.96 14.18 2.37
N LEU A 129 -18.72 14.99 1.34
CA LEU A 129 -19.48 16.21 1.06
C LEU A 129 -20.80 15.96 0.31
N ARG A 130 -21.07 14.73 -0.09
CA ARG A 130 -22.24 14.33 -0.90
C ARG A 130 -22.36 15.07 -2.22
N VAL A 131 -21.24 15.39 -2.84
CA VAL A 131 -21.21 16.08 -4.12
C VAL A 131 -21.26 15.06 -5.25
N ALA A 132 -22.14 15.28 -6.23
CA ALA A 132 -22.27 14.41 -7.38
C ALA A 132 -20.99 14.36 -8.23
N ARG A 133 -20.78 13.24 -8.95
CA ARG A 133 -19.60 13.05 -9.83
C ARG A 133 -19.49 14.10 -10.94
N SER A 134 -20.62 14.62 -11.37
CA SER A 134 -20.73 15.66 -12.41
C SER A 134 -20.38 17.07 -11.94
N ALA A 135 -20.34 17.31 -10.63
CA ALA A 135 -19.88 18.60 -10.12
C ALA A 135 -18.36 18.68 -10.27
N VAL A 136 -17.89 19.51 -11.17
CA VAL A 136 -16.48 19.76 -11.44
C VAL A 136 -15.90 20.51 -10.24
N LEU A 137 -15.21 19.76 -9.35
CA LEU A 137 -14.36 20.30 -8.28
C LEU A 137 -12.89 20.28 -8.71
N TRP A 138 -12.62 20.39 -10.00
CA TRP A 138 -11.27 20.51 -10.52
C TRP A 138 -10.94 21.98 -10.71
N PRO A 139 -9.80 22.47 -10.18
CA PRO A 139 -9.36 23.80 -10.55
C PRO A 139 -9.16 23.83 -12.06
N PRO A 140 -9.71 24.82 -12.78
CA PRO A 140 -9.43 24.97 -14.20
C PRO A 140 -7.96 25.29 -14.35
N ASP A 141 -7.31 24.55 -15.24
CA ASP A 141 -6.00 24.83 -15.81
C ASP A 141 -4.77 24.89 -14.89
N VAL A 142 -4.13 23.73 -14.74
CA VAL A 142 -2.68 23.68 -14.86
C VAL A 142 -2.35 23.00 -16.18
N LYS A 143 -2.55 23.71 -17.26
CA LYS A 143 -1.78 23.53 -18.48
C LYS A 143 -0.47 24.25 -18.27
N ASN A 144 0.62 23.47 -18.07
CA ASN A 144 1.97 23.73 -18.61
C ASN A 144 2.82 22.48 -18.35
#